data_fd3c7f11612a6ca4a0e12720d017e8c9
#
_entry.id   fd3c7f11612a6ca4a0e12720d017e8c9
#
_cell.length_a   1.000
_cell.length_b   1.000
_cell.length_c   1.000
_cell.angle_alpha   90.00
_cell.angle_beta   90.00
_cell.angle_gamma   90.00
#
_symmetry.space_group_name_H-M   'P 1'
#
loop_
_entity.id
_entity.type
_entity.pdbx_description
1 polymer ?
#
loop_
_entity_poly.entity_id
_entity_poly.type
_entity_poly.pdbx_seq_one_letter_code
_entity_poly.pdbx_strand_id
1 'polypeptide(L)'
;MMRGAHVALSRILFLPQELTAHAGAAMLDSVRELPADERGRALSLVAALGVDPDRLLESASPSPGEARKLAMAYGLGRQVWAMVLDEPTNHLDMPAIERLEEALVEYPGAMVIVTHDAALAKRCTSIEWRLRAGRVEVR
;
A
#
# COMPACT_ATOMS: atom_id res chain seq x y z
N MET A 1 2.72 11.44 27.54
CA MET A 1 2.59 10.03 27.13
C MET A 1 1.84 9.81 25.79
N MET A 2 1.20 10.82 25.20
CA MET A 2 0.48 10.70 23.89
C MET A 2 1.32 11.00 22.64
N ARG A 3 2.49 11.62 22.74
CA ARG A 3 3.33 11.96 21.57
C ARG A 3 4.01 10.74 20.91
N GLY A 4 4.30 9.69 21.67
CA GLY A 4 4.93 8.48 21.12
C GLY A 4 3.98 7.61 20.27
N ALA A 5 2.71 7.55 20.63
CA ALA A 5 1.71 6.77 19.89
C ALA A 5 1.38 7.40 18.51
N HIS A 6 1.34 8.72 18.42
CA HIS A 6 1.09 9.42 17.14
C HIS A 6 2.23 9.23 16.13
N VAL A 7 3.48 9.24 16.58
CA VAL A 7 4.63 8.99 15.72
C VAL A 7 4.67 7.54 15.25
N ALA A 8 4.30 6.58 16.10
CA ALA A 8 4.22 5.17 15.74
C ALA A 8 3.11 4.91 14.71
N LEU A 9 1.93 5.51 14.87
CA LEU A 9 0.81 5.38 13.93
C LEU A 9 1.11 5.98 12.55
N SER A 10 1.88 7.05 12.48
CA SER A 10 2.33 7.63 11.20
C SER A 10 3.31 6.73 10.43
N ARG A 11 3.82 5.67 11.04
CA ARG A 11 4.71 4.66 10.47
C ARG A 11 4.03 3.33 10.18
N ILE A 12 2.72 3.26 10.29
CA ILE A 12 1.89 2.10 9.93
C ILE A 12 0.92 2.54 8.85
N LEU A 13 0.91 1.82 7.74
CA LEU A 13 -0.06 2.02 6.67
C LEU A 13 -1.16 0.95 6.78
N PHE A 14 -2.40 1.40 6.82
CA PHE A 14 -3.56 0.54 6.60
C PHE A 14 -4.20 0.88 5.25
N LEU A 15 -4.27 -0.10 4.36
CA LEU A 15 -4.96 -0.02 3.08
C LEU A 15 -6.25 -0.85 3.16
N PRO A 16 -7.42 -0.22 3.33
CA PRO A 16 -8.70 -0.92 3.32
C PRO A 16 -9.06 -1.34 1.88
N GLN A 17 -10.03 -2.22 1.76
CA GLN A 17 -10.54 -2.67 0.46
C GLN A 17 -11.05 -1.49 -0.41
N GLU A 18 -11.66 -0.49 0.20
CA GLU A 18 -12.11 0.73 -0.48
C GLU A 18 -11.56 1.98 0.21
N LEU A 19 -11.11 2.93 -0.58
CA LEU A 19 -10.70 4.26 -0.13
C LEU A 19 -11.76 5.29 -0.52
N THR A 20 -12.15 6.12 0.43
CA THR A 20 -13.04 7.26 0.14
C THR A 20 -12.29 8.31 -0.70
N ALA A 21 -13.04 9.13 -1.46
CA ALA A 21 -12.44 10.23 -2.21
C ALA A 21 -11.65 11.20 -1.32
N HIS A 22 -12.17 11.46 -0.10
CA HIS A 22 -11.48 12.30 0.88
C HIS A 22 -10.15 11.68 1.33
N ALA A 23 -10.12 10.38 1.60
CA ALA A 23 -8.88 9.68 1.96
C ALA A 23 -7.87 9.67 0.80
N GLY A 24 -8.33 9.54 -0.43
CA GLY A 24 -7.50 9.63 -1.63
C GLY A 24 -6.87 11.01 -1.81
N ALA A 25 -7.64 12.07 -1.64
CA ALA A 25 -7.13 13.46 -1.71
C ALA A 25 -6.10 13.72 -0.58
N ALA A 26 -6.40 13.32 0.65
CA ALA A 26 -5.47 13.46 1.77
C ALA A 26 -4.17 12.66 1.56
N MET A 27 -4.24 11.50 0.93
CA MET A 27 -3.06 10.70 0.58
C MET A 27 -2.22 11.43 -0.48
N LEU A 28 -2.83 12.05 -1.48
CA LEU A 28 -2.13 12.84 -2.50
C LEU A 28 -1.38 14.02 -1.87
N ASP A 29 -2.02 14.73 -0.95
CA ASP A 29 -1.37 15.83 -0.22
C ASP A 29 -0.19 15.32 0.61
N SER A 30 -0.36 14.17 1.29
CA SER A 30 0.72 13.54 2.04
C SER A 30 1.94 13.20 1.16
N VAL A 31 1.71 12.72 -0.07
CA VAL A 31 2.80 12.44 -1.03
C VAL A 31 3.48 13.73 -1.49
N ARG A 32 2.73 14.80 -1.72
CA ARG A 32 3.29 16.13 -2.09
C ARG A 32 4.24 16.68 -1.03
N GLU A 33 3.96 16.41 0.25
CA GLU A 33 4.74 16.86 1.40
C GLU A 33 5.95 15.98 1.74
N LEU A 34 6.11 14.83 1.09
CA LEU A 34 7.24 13.94 1.33
C LEU A 34 8.58 14.62 0.98
N PRO A 35 9.65 14.27 1.71
CA PRO A 35 11.03 14.58 1.29
C PRO A 35 11.28 14.07 -0.14
N ALA A 36 12.15 14.75 -0.87
CA ALA A 36 12.36 14.54 -2.31
C ALA A 36 12.71 13.08 -2.66
N ASP A 37 13.53 12.43 -1.83
CA ASP A 37 13.95 11.04 -2.01
C ASP A 37 12.80 10.05 -1.75
N GLU A 38 12.03 10.23 -0.68
CA GLU A 38 10.85 9.41 -0.37
C GLU A 38 9.76 9.60 -1.45
N ARG A 39 9.51 10.84 -1.83
CA ARG A 39 8.55 11.18 -2.90
C ARG A 39 8.97 10.57 -4.23
N GLY A 40 10.26 10.63 -4.58
CA GLY A 40 10.79 10.03 -5.80
C GLY A 40 10.55 8.51 -5.85
N ARG A 41 10.82 7.80 -4.75
CA ARG A 41 10.53 6.35 -4.66
C ARG A 41 9.04 6.04 -4.79
N ALA A 42 8.19 6.80 -4.09
CA ALA A 42 6.74 6.62 -4.18
C ALA A 42 6.22 6.86 -5.60
N LEU A 43 6.63 7.95 -6.25
CA LEU A 43 6.19 8.27 -7.61
C LEU A 43 6.73 7.29 -8.65
N SER A 44 7.93 6.76 -8.47
CA SER A 44 8.48 5.70 -9.34
C SER A 44 7.63 4.43 -9.26
N LEU A 45 7.17 4.06 -8.07
CA LEU A 45 6.27 2.91 -7.91
C LEU A 45 4.88 3.19 -8.49
N VAL A 46 4.33 4.39 -8.30
CA VAL A 46 3.08 4.82 -8.93
C VAL A 46 3.14 4.64 -10.45
N ALA A 47 4.24 5.09 -11.07
CA ALA A 47 4.47 4.91 -12.50
C ALA A 47 4.54 3.43 -12.89
N ALA A 48 5.25 2.61 -12.11
CA ALA A 48 5.34 1.17 -12.32
C ALA A 48 3.98 0.46 -12.20
N LEU A 49 3.07 0.99 -11.37
CA LEU A 49 1.68 0.53 -11.26
C LEU A 49 0.75 1.11 -12.35
N GLY A 50 1.29 1.78 -13.37
CA GLY A 50 0.54 2.24 -14.53
C GLY A 50 -0.22 3.55 -14.33
N VAL A 51 0.20 4.40 -13.40
CA VAL A 51 -0.36 5.75 -13.19
C VAL A 51 0.68 6.79 -13.55
N ASP A 52 0.29 7.79 -14.34
CA ASP A 52 1.14 8.92 -14.67
C ASP A 52 1.34 9.82 -13.44
N PRO A 53 2.57 9.92 -12.89
CA PRO A 53 2.83 10.67 -11.67
C PRO A 53 2.60 12.18 -11.81
N ASP A 54 2.94 12.76 -12.97
CA ASP A 54 2.82 14.21 -13.19
C ASP A 54 1.35 14.60 -13.24
N ARG A 55 0.56 13.86 -14.03
CA ARG A 55 -0.88 14.04 -14.08
C ARG A 55 -1.55 13.84 -12.72
N LEU A 56 -1.10 12.84 -11.95
CA LEU A 56 -1.63 12.59 -10.62
C LEU A 56 -1.35 13.76 -9.68
N LEU A 57 -0.12 14.29 -9.68
CA LEU A 57 0.27 15.43 -8.84
C LEU A 57 -0.46 16.73 -9.20
N GLU A 58 -0.84 16.91 -10.47
CA GLU A 58 -1.63 18.07 -10.93
C GLU A 58 -3.13 17.92 -10.65
N SER A 59 -3.60 16.72 -10.36
CA SER A 59 -5.03 16.47 -10.13
C SER A 59 -5.50 17.04 -8.79
N ALA A 60 -6.78 17.42 -8.72
CA ALA A 60 -7.41 17.82 -7.47
C ALA A 60 -7.75 16.62 -6.58
N SER A 61 -8.03 15.46 -7.18
CA SER A 61 -8.38 14.23 -6.47
C SER A 61 -8.10 13.02 -7.36
N PRO A 62 -7.42 12.01 -6.86
CA PRO A 62 -7.21 10.77 -7.58
C PRO A 62 -8.52 9.97 -7.71
N SER A 63 -8.65 9.19 -8.77
CA SER A 63 -9.69 8.16 -8.86
C SER A 63 -9.49 7.10 -7.76
N PRO A 64 -10.51 6.29 -7.42
CA PRO A 64 -10.37 5.24 -6.41
C PRO A 64 -9.23 4.26 -6.69
N GLY A 65 -9.02 3.88 -7.94
CA GLY A 65 -7.91 3.03 -8.36
C GLY A 65 -6.55 3.70 -8.21
N GLU A 66 -6.43 4.96 -8.63
CA GLU A 66 -5.21 5.76 -8.45
C GLU A 66 -4.92 6.00 -6.97
N ALA A 67 -5.93 6.27 -6.14
CA ALA A 67 -5.78 6.44 -4.70
C ALA A 67 -5.21 5.19 -4.02
N ARG A 68 -5.67 3.99 -4.40
CA ARG A 68 -5.13 2.71 -3.87
C ARG A 68 -3.67 2.52 -4.27
N LYS A 69 -3.34 2.69 -5.53
CA LYS A 69 -1.97 2.59 -6.04
C LYS A 69 -1.05 3.59 -5.33
N LEU A 70 -1.53 4.82 -5.16
CA LEU A 70 -0.81 5.88 -4.45
C LEU A 70 -0.57 5.54 -2.98
N ALA A 71 -1.57 4.99 -2.27
CA ALA A 71 -1.43 4.59 -0.87
C ALA A 71 -0.40 3.48 -0.68
N MET A 72 -0.41 2.45 -1.55
CA MET A 72 0.62 1.41 -1.54
C MET A 72 2.01 1.99 -1.81
N ALA A 73 2.12 2.82 -2.83
CA ALA A 73 3.37 3.47 -3.21
C ALA A 73 3.90 4.40 -2.11
N TYR A 74 3.03 5.09 -1.40
CA TYR A 74 3.38 5.91 -0.24
C TYR A 74 3.99 5.08 0.89
N GLY A 75 3.36 3.97 1.27
CA GLY A 75 3.86 3.08 2.32
C GLY A 75 5.21 2.47 1.97
N LEU A 76 5.33 1.94 0.75
CA LEU A 76 6.55 1.31 0.24
C LEU A 76 7.68 2.35 0.04
N GLY A 77 7.39 3.50 -0.54
CA GLY A 77 8.37 4.56 -0.80
C GLY A 77 8.95 5.18 0.47
N ARG A 78 8.13 5.31 1.52
CA ARG A 78 8.55 5.73 2.86
C ARG A 78 9.20 4.64 3.68
N GLN A 79 9.09 3.39 3.25
CA GLN A 79 9.51 2.24 4.05
C GLN A 79 8.91 2.31 5.47
N VAL A 80 7.58 2.47 5.55
CA VAL A 80 6.87 2.47 6.84
C VAL A 80 7.19 1.19 7.62
N TRP A 81 7.03 1.19 8.93
CA TRP A 81 7.40 0.03 9.76
C TRP A 81 6.50 -1.19 9.54
N ALA A 82 5.24 -0.95 9.27
CA ALA A 82 4.28 -2.01 9.01
C ALA A 82 3.22 -1.59 7.99
N MET A 83 2.75 -2.55 7.21
CA MET A 83 1.61 -2.39 6.31
C MET A 83 0.56 -3.44 6.58
N VAL A 84 -0.70 -3.03 6.57
CA VAL A 84 -1.86 -3.92 6.56
C VAL A 84 -2.60 -3.67 5.26
N LEU A 85 -2.63 -4.66 4.39
CA LEU A 85 -3.18 -4.55 3.04
C LEU A 85 -4.40 -5.48 2.90
N ASP A 86 -5.54 -4.90 2.57
CA ASP A 86 -6.77 -5.64 2.32
C ASP A 86 -7.04 -5.72 0.82
N GLU A 87 -6.91 -6.94 0.27
CA GLU A 87 -7.04 -7.25 -1.17
C GLU A 87 -6.23 -6.31 -2.07
N PRO A 88 -4.88 -6.23 -1.91
CA PRO A 88 -4.07 -5.21 -2.57
C PRO A 88 -4.02 -5.35 -4.09
N THR A 89 -4.30 -6.52 -4.64
CA THR A 89 -4.31 -6.78 -6.09
C THR A 89 -5.63 -6.43 -6.79
N ASN A 90 -6.67 -6.11 -6.03
CA ASN A 90 -7.96 -5.74 -6.62
C ASN A 90 -7.81 -4.51 -7.53
N HIS A 91 -8.44 -4.60 -8.71
CA HIS A 91 -8.42 -3.55 -9.74
C HIS A 91 -7.04 -3.25 -10.36
N LEU A 92 -6.05 -4.14 -10.17
CA LEU A 92 -4.78 -4.09 -10.86
C LEU A 92 -4.79 -5.00 -12.10
N ASP A 93 -4.13 -4.58 -13.15
CA ASP A 93 -3.79 -5.46 -14.29
C ASP A 93 -2.57 -6.33 -13.96
N MET A 94 -2.32 -7.35 -14.77
CA MET A 94 -1.23 -8.30 -14.51
C MET A 94 0.15 -7.63 -14.40
N PRO A 95 0.54 -6.68 -15.26
CA PRO A 95 1.82 -5.99 -15.09
C PRO A 95 1.93 -5.23 -13.77
N ALA A 96 0.85 -4.58 -13.32
CA ALA A 96 0.84 -3.88 -12.03
C ALA A 96 0.92 -4.85 -10.84
N ILE A 97 0.26 -6.03 -10.94
CA ILE A 97 0.37 -7.08 -9.92
C ILE A 97 1.82 -7.56 -9.78
N GLU A 98 2.49 -7.86 -10.89
CA GLU A 98 3.89 -8.31 -10.89
C GLU A 98 4.81 -7.27 -10.24
N ARG A 99 4.63 -5.99 -10.57
CA ARG A 99 5.40 -4.89 -9.98
C ARG A 99 5.11 -4.71 -8.49
N LEU A 100 3.86 -4.85 -8.09
CA LEU A 100 3.49 -4.81 -6.68
C LEU A 100 4.12 -5.96 -5.90
N GLU A 101 4.04 -7.19 -6.42
CA GLU A 101 4.66 -8.36 -5.81
C GLU A 101 6.18 -8.18 -5.61
N GLU A 102 6.89 -7.70 -6.64
CA GLU A 102 8.33 -7.39 -6.55
C GLU A 102 8.60 -6.41 -5.40
N ALA A 103 7.84 -5.31 -5.34
CA ALA A 103 8.00 -4.30 -4.31
C ALA A 103 7.67 -4.80 -2.89
N LEU A 104 6.67 -5.69 -2.76
CA LEU A 104 6.30 -6.30 -1.48
C LEU A 104 7.35 -7.31 -0.98
N VAL A 105 7.94 -8.07 -1.89
CA VAL A 105 9.04 -9.00 -1.55
C VAL A 105 10.27 -8.26 -1.04
N GLU A 106 10.57 -7.11 -1.61
CA GLU A 106 11.72 -6.29 -1.21
C GLU A 106 11.44 -5.40 0.02
N TYR A 107 10.19 -5.32 0.45
CA TYR A 107 9.79 -4.46 1.57
C TYR A 107 10.38 -4.96 2.89
N PRO A 108 11.16 -4.13 3.63
CA PRO A 108 11.88 -4.57 4.82
C PRO A 108 11.05 -4.55 6.10
N GLY A 109 9.83 -4.01 6.06
CA GLY A 109 8.96 -3.86 7.23
C GLY A 109 8.07 -5.08 7.49
N ALA A 110 7.27 -5.01 8.54
CA ALA A 110 6.26 -6.02 8.84
C ALA A 110 5.05 -5.85 7.89
N MET A 111 4.44 -6.96 7.49
CA MET A 111 3.31 -6.93 6.56
C MET A 111 2.24 -7.94 6.94
N VAL A 112 1.00 -7.50 6.90
CA VAL A 112 -0.19 -8.35 6.96
C VAL A 112 -0.97 -8.15 5.67
N ILE A 113 -1.23 -9.24 4.95
CA ILE A 113 -2.01 -9.22 3.71
C ILE A 113 -3.26 -10.05 3.92
N VAL A 114 -4.42 -9.46 3.67
CA VAL A 114 -5.69 -10.17 3.51
C VAL A 114 -5.91 -10.33 2.01
N THR A 115 -5.98 -11.57 1.53
CA THR A 115 -6.12 -11.81 0.09
C THR A 115 -6.72 -13.19 -0.21
N HIS A 116 -7.40 -13.29 -1.33
CA HIS A 116 -7.80 -14.54 -1.95
C HIS A 116 -6.80 -15.03 -3.00
N ASP A 117 -5.79 -14.23 -3.33
CA ASP A 117 -4.73 -14.57 -4.26
C ASP A 117 -3.67 -15.44 -3.57
N ALA A 118 -3.73 -16.74 -3.83
CA ALA A 118 -2.80 -17.71 -3.25
C ALA A 118 -1.36 -17.53 -3.77
N ALA A 119 -1.18 -17.00 -4.99
CA ALA A 119 0.14 -16.76 -5.56
C ALA A 119 0.83 -15.60 -4.85
N LEU A 120 0.12 -14.48 -4.67
CA LEU A 120 0.58 -13.34 -3.89
C LEU A 120 0.93 -13.76 -2.45
N ALA A 121 0.02 -14.46 -1.76
CA ALA A 121 0.26 -14.92 -0.40
C ALA A 121 1.53 -15.76 -0.29
N LYS A 122 1.69 -16.74 -1.15
CA LYS A 122 2.86 -17.65 -1.16
C LYS A 122 4.17 -16.91 -1.46
N ARG A 123 4.12 -15.90 -2.34
CA ARG A 123 5.31 -15.15 -2.76
C ARG A 123 5.76 -14.13 -1.73
N CYS A 124 4.80 -13.46 -1.08
CA CYS A 124 5.08 -12.28 -0.24
C CYS A 124 5.05 -12.57 1.26
N THR A 125 4.56 -13.73 1.72
CA THR A 125 4.41 -14.03 3.14
C THR A 125 5.06 -15.36 3.53
N SER A 126 5.47 -15.47 4.80
CA SER A 126 6.06 -16.69 5.37
C SER A 126 5.12 -17.42 6.34
N ILE A 127 4.02 -16.79 6.75
CA ILE A 127 3.05 -17.33 7.69
C ILE A 127 1.65 -17.09 7.11
N GLU A 128 0.83 -18.12 7.10
CA GLU A 128 -0.56 -18.05 6.66
C GLU A 128 -1.51 -18.28 7.83
N TRP A 129 -2.47 -17.36 7.99
CA TRP A 129 -3.58 -17.50 8.93
C TRP A 129 -4.87 -17.80 8.16
N ARG A 130 -5.45 -18.96 8.42
CA ARG A 130 -6.75 -19.32 7.85
C ARG A 130 -7.85 -19.19 8.88
N LEU A 131 -8.84 -18.35 8.58
CA LEU A 131 -10.03 -18.21 9.42
C LEU A 131 -11.11 -19.15 8.91
N ARG A 132 -11.50 -20.13 9.75
CA ARG A 132 -12.61 -21.07 9.46
C ARG A 132 -13.46 -21.26 10.68
N ALA A 133 -14.79 -21.11 10.53
CA ALA A 133 -15.76 -21.33 11.60
C ALA A 133 -15.39 -20.68 12.96
N GLY A 134 -14.90 -19.45 12.93
CA GLY A 134 -14.51 -18.71 14.13
C GLY A 134 -13.18 -19.16 14.79
N ARG A 135 -12.39 -19.99 14.09
CA ARG A 135 -11.06 -20.43 14.53
C ARG A 135 -9.99 -19.95 13.57
N VAL A 136 -8.80 -19.69 14.10
CA VAL A 136 -7.61 -19.36 13.34
C VAL A 136 -6.70 -20.58 13.29
N GLU A 137 -6.36 -21.02 12.09
CA GLU A 137 -5.33 -22.02 11.83
C GLU A 137 -4.09 -21.29 11.31
N VAL A 138 -2.93 -21.55 11.91
CA VAL A 138 -1.63 -20.97 11.51
C VAL A 138 -0.83 -22.04 10.76
N ARG A 139 -0.29 -21.69 9.61
CA ARG A 139 0.56 -22.55 8.78
C ARG A 139 1.86 -21.85 8.41
#